data_af9598b2097c6f7cdaca1b76d10c83a7
#
_entry.id   af9598b2097c6f7cdaca1b76d10c83a7
#
_cell.length_a   1.000
_cell.length_b   1.000
_cell.length_c   1.000
_cell.angle_alpha   90.00
_cell.angle_beta   90.00
_cell.angle_gamma   90.00
#
_symmetry.space_group_name_H-M   'P 1'
#
loop_
_entity.id
_entity.type
_entity.pdbx_description
1 polymer ?
#
loop_
_entity_poly.entity_id
_entity_poly.type
_entity_poly.pdbx_seq_one_letter_code
_entity_poly.pdbx_strand_id
1 'polypeptide(L)'
;MRKNLTEIVFILDRSGSMSGLEADTIGGFNAMIEKQKKAPGEALVSTILFDNVSEVIHDRVNIRDIKPMTDREYCVRGCTALLDAIGGAIHHIGNVHKYAREEGVPAHTLFVITTDGMENASRRYDSARVKQMIEHEKSKYGWEFLFLGANIDAVETAKHYGISEDRAVNYHSDSVGTRLNYEAVSCAITSMRSGAPMSADWKAPIEADYKTRKGEKD
;
A
#
# COMPACT_ATOMS: atom_id res chain seq x y z
N MET A 1 -22.93 -6.33 2.35
CA MET A 1 -21.55 -6.40 1.83
C MET A 1 -21.52 -7.15 0.50
N ARG A 2 -20.88 -6.62 -0.50
CA ARG A 2 -20.80 -7.17 -1.86
C ARG A 2 -19.66 -8.20 -1.93
N LYS A 3 -20.01 -9.48 -1.93
CA LYS A 3 -19.05 -10.61 -1.79
C LYS A 3 -17.93 -10.65 -2.85
N ASN A 4 -18.16 -10.11 -4.05
CA ASN A 4 -17.20 -10.13 -5.16
C ASN A 4 -16.47 -8.81 -5.35
N LEU A 5 -16.61 -7.85 -4.42
CA LEU A 5 -15.97 -6.54 -4.50
C LEU A 5 -14.83 -6.46 -3.49
N THR A 6 -13.67 -6.10 -3.98
CA THR A 6 -12.47 -5.78 -3.18
C THR A 6 -12.14 -4.31 -3.32
N GLU A 7 -11.78 -3.65 -2.23
CA GLU A 7 -11.22 -2.31 -2.25
C GLU A 7 -9.72 -2.37 -2.00
N ILE A 8 -8.95 -1.70 -2.85
CA ILE A 8 -7.49 -1.68 -2.79
C ILE A 8 -7.07 -0.22 -2.67
N VAL A 9 -6.36 0.10 -1.61
CA VAL A 9 -5.90 1.46 -1.31
C VAL A 9 -4.38 1.47 -1.32
N PHE A 10 -3.79 2.11 -2.32
CA PHE A 10 -2.35 2.32 -2.42
C PHE A 10 -1.97 3.64 -1.78
N ILE A 11 -0.99 3.62 -0.89
CA ILE A 11 -0.34 4.79 -0.29
C ILE A 11 1.13 4.72 -0.70
N LEU A 12 1.50 5.52 -1.70
CA LEU A 12 2.78 5.46 -2.37
C LEU A 12 3.61 6.70 -2.05
N ASP A 13 4.78 6.46 -1.51
CA ASP A 13 5.78 7.50 -1.24
C ASP A 13 6.32 8.08 -2.54
N ARG A 14 6.32 9.41 -2.64
CA ARG A 14 7.02 10.17 -3.68
C ARG A 14 7.93 11.22 -3.06
N SER A 15 8.36 11.01 -1.81
CA SER A 15 9.33 11.90 -1.15
C SER A 15 10.71 11.83 -1.79
N GLY A 16 11.61 12.74 -1.39
CA GLY A 16 12.93 12.88 -1.99
C GLY A 16 13.79 11.61 -1.99
N SER A 17 13.59 10.69 -1.05
CA SER A 17 14.29 9.39 -0.99
C SER A 17 13.96 8.46 -2.15
N MET A 18 12.79 8.63 -2.78
CA MET A 18 12.36 7.85 -3.95
C MET A 18 13.06 8.27 -5.26
N SER A 19 13.98 9.23 -5.21
CA SER A 19 14.72 9.73 -6.40
C SER A 19 15.50 8.62 -7.09
N GLY A 20 15.30 8.49 -8.39
CA GLY A 20 15.89 7.45 -9.23
C GLY A 20 15.04 6.18 -9.35
N LEU A 21 13.93 6.07 -8.62
CA LEU A 21 12.99 4.95 -8.67
C LEU A 21 11.65 5.29 -9.36
N GLU A 22 11.56 6.49 -9.93
CA GLU A 22 10.31 6.97 -10.54
C GLU A 22 9.81 6.03 -11.64
N ALA A 23 10.71 5.67 -12.57
CA ALA A 23 10.36 4.78 -13.68
C ALA A 23 9.98 3.37 -13.21
N ASP A 24 10.68 2.83 -12.19
CA ASP A 24 10.40 1.51 -11.63
C ASP A 24 9.08 1.50 -10.86
N THR A 25 8.79 2.55 -10.11
CA THR A 25 7.52 2.73 -9.37
C THR A 25 6.35 2.83 -10.34
N ILE A 26 6.45 3.70 -11.34
CA ILE A 26 5.42 3.88 -12.38
C ILE A 26 5.21 2.57 -13.16
N GLY A 27 6.30 1.97 -13.63
CA GLY A 27 6.25 0.72 -14.41
C GLY A 27 5.69 -0.44 -13.61
N GLY A 28 6.13 -0.61 -12.37
CA GLY A 28 5.66 -1.67 -11.47
C GLY A 28 4.18 -1.51 -11.11
N PHE A 29 3.75 -0.30 -10.74
CA PHE A 29 2.35 0.00 -10.46
C PHE A 29 1.47 -0.31 -11.69
N ASN A 30 1.83 0.21 -12.86
CA ASN A 30 1.06 0.00 -14.07
C ASN A 30 0.97 -1.48 -14.48
N ALA A 31 2.09 -2.20 -14.43
CA ALA A 31 2.11 -3.64 -14.73
C ALA A 31 1.22 -4.44 -13.77
N MET A 32 1.27 -4.11 -12.47
CA MET A 32 0.41 -4.73 -11.46
C MET A 32 -1.06 -4.43 -11.74
N ILE A 33 -1.44 -3.19 -12.00
CA ILE A 33 -2.83 -2.81 -12.34
C ILE A 33 -3.31 -3.57 -13.58
N GLU A 34 -2.51 -3.63 -14.66
CA GLU A 34 -2.88 -4.36 -15.88
C GLU A 34 -3.07 -5.87 -15.63
N LYS A 35 -2.27 -6.47 -14.74
CA LYS A 35 -2.46 -7.86 -14.31
C LYS A 35 -3.77 -8.01 -13.53
N GLN A 36 -4.05 -7.10 -12.62
CA GLN A 36 -5.25 -7.12 -11.79
C GLN A 36 -6.54 -6.83 -12.58
N LYS A 37 -6.50 -6.07 -13.67
CA LYS A 37 -7.65 -5.88 -14.59
C LYS A 37 -8.14 -7.20 -15.19
N LYS A 38 -7.23 -8.16 -15.40
CA LYS A 38 -7.52 -9.49 -15.97
C LYS A 38 -8.00 -10.51 -14.92
N ALA A 39 -7.82 -10.21 -13.63
CA ALA A 39 -8.23 -11.10 -12.57
C ALA A 39 -9.76 -11.09 -12.39
N PRO A 40 -10.37 -12.23 -11.97
CA PRO A 40 -11.80 -12.30 -11.73
C PRO A 40 -12.22 -11.42 -10.56
N GLY A 41 -13.53 -11.12 -10.49
CA GLY A 41 -14.13 -10.27 -9.47
C GLY A 41 -14.02 -8.78 -9.80
N GLU A 42 -14.67 -7.97 -8.97
CA GLU A 42 -14.65 -6.53 -9.08
C GLU A 42 -13.67 -5.93 -8.08
N ALA A 43 -13.02 -4.85 -8.46
CA ALA A 43 -12.16 -4.11 -7.55
C ALA A 43 -12.32 -2.61 -7.74
N LEU A 44 -12.31 -1.88 -6.64
CA LEU A 44 -12.16 -0.43 -6.59
C LEU A 44 -10.74 -0.11 -6.15
N VAL A 45 -10.16 0.90 -6.76
CA VAL A 45 -8.79 1.32 -6.48
C VAL A 45 -8.79 2.78 -6.05
N SER A 46 -8.17 3.03 -4.91
CA SER A 46 -7.75 4.36 -4.49
C SER A 46 -6.23 4.42 -4.50
N THR A 47 -5.67 5.49 -5.04
CA THR A 47 -4.21 5.70 -5.06
C THR A 47 -3.90 7.07 -4.49
N ILE A 48 -3.19 7.08 -3.40
CA ILE A 48 -2.74 8.26 -2.69
C ILE A 48 -1.23 8.36 -2.85
N LEU A 49 -0.76 9.40 -3.49
CA LEU A 49 0.65 9.77 -3.53
C LEU A 49 0.93 10.71 -2.37
N PHE A 50 2.05 10.54 -1.68
CA PHE A 50 2.39 11.43 -0.58
C PHE A 50 3.85 11.87 -0.61
N ASP A 51 4.04 13.12 -0.20
CA ASP A 51 5.29 13.78 0.16
C ASP A 51 5.05 14.59 1.45
N ASN A 52 5.20 15.90 1.45
CA ASN A 52 4.75 16.79 2.53
C ASN A 52 3.22 16.89 2.62
N VAL A 53 2.54 16.51 1.55
CA VAL A 53 1.08 16.51 1.41
C VAL A 53 0.61 15.25 0.70
N SER A 54 -0.63 14.87 0.91
CA SER A 54 -1.24 13.74 0.21
C SER A 54 -2.04 14.22 -0.99
N GLU A 55 -1.91 13.53 -2.11
CA GLU A 55 -2.66 13.76 -3.34
C GLU A 55 -3.36 12.46 -3.76
N VAL A 56 -4.67 12.53 -3.93
CA VAL A 56 -5.48 11.39 -4.37
C VAL A 56 -5.57 11.44 -5.90
N ILE A 57 -4.93 10.50 -6.58
CA ILE A 57 -4.96 10.40 -8.04
C ILE A 57 -6.05 9.44 -8.55
N HIS A 58 -6.43 8.47 -7.73
CA HIS A 58 -7.59 7.62 -7.94
C HIS A 58 -8.40 7.57 -6.64
N ASP A 59 -9.71 7.80 -6.73
CA ASP A 59 -10.64 7.70 -5.60
C ASP A 59 -11.73 6.68 -5.92
N ARG A 60 -11.56 5.46 -5.43
CA ARG A 60 -12.49 4.34 -5.62
C ARG A 60 -12.88 4.09 -7.09
N VAL A 61 -11.93 4.23 -7.98
CA VAL A 61 -12.12 4.00 -9.42
C VAL A 61 -12.19 2.50 -9.68
N ASN A 62 -13.12 2.07 -10.54
CA ASN A 62 -13.14 0.67 -10.99
C ASN A 62 -11.78 0.33 -11.61
N ILE A 63 -11.18 -0.77 -11.18
CA ILE A 63 -9.83 -1.15 -11.62
C ILE A 63 -9.70 -1.21 -13.15
N ARG A 64 -10.77 -1.56 -13.86
CA ARG A 64 -10.79 -1.64 -15.32
C ARG A 64 -10.67 -0.27 -16.00
N ASP A 65 -11.05 0.79 -15.27
CA ASP A 65 -11.06 2.17 -15.77
C ASP A 65 -9.79 2.95 -15.36
N ILE A 66 -8.92 2.35 -14.56
CA ILE A 66 -7.64 2.97 -14.16
C ILE A 66 -6.79 3.22 -15.41
N LYS A 67 -6.39 4.47 -15.59
CA LYS A 67 -5.42 4.85 -16.63
C LYS A 67 -3.99 4.62 -16.11
N PRO A 68 -3.03 4.33 -17.00
CA PRO A 68 -1.64 4.22 -16.60
C PRO A 68 -1.17 5.50 -15.90
N MET A 69 -0.49 5.36 -14.77
CA MET A 69 0.23 6.43 -14.10
C MET A 69 1.43 6.84 -14.96
N THR A 70 1.72 8.12 -15.00
CA THR A 70 2.83 8.71 -15.75
C THR A 70 3.71 9.58 -14.84
N ASP A 71 4.78 10.12 -15.40
CA ASP A 71 5.65 11.10 -14.75
C ASP A 71 4.93 12.44 -14.40
N ARG A 72 3.75 12.68 -14.95
CA ARG A 72 2.92 13.83 -14.59
C ARG A 72 2.29 13.68 -13.22
N GLU A 73 1.82 12.47 -12.88
CA GLU A 73 1.22 12.16 -11.59
C GLU A 73 2.30 11.85 -10.55
N TYR A 74 3.28 11.02 -10.92
CA TYR A 74 4.32 10.58 -10.00
C TYR A 74 5.64 11.31 -10.27
N CYS A 75 5.87 12.37 -9.53
CA CYS A 75 7.15 13.11 -9.51
C CYS A 75 7.67 13.20 -8.06
N VAL A 76 8.93 12.85 -7.88
CA VAL A 76 9.59 12.83 -6.56
C VAL A 76 9.86 14.25 -6.06
N ARG A 77 9.51 14.52 -4.80
CA ARG A 77 9.71 15.82 -4.14
C ARG A 77 9.46 15.76 -2.63
N GLY A 78 10.02 16.71 -1.91
CA GLY A 78 9.65 17.02 -0.52
C GLY A 78 10.10 15.98 0.52
N CYS A 79 9.38 15.98 1.65
CA CYS A 79 9.59 15.16 2.84
C CYS A 79 8.52 14.05 2.94
N THR A 80 8.52 13.28 4.03
CA THR A 80 7.73 12.06 4.20
C THR A 80 6.64 12.27 5.27
N ALA A 81 5.43 12.71 4.88
CA ALA A 81 4.27 12.84 5.76
C ALA A 81 3.41 11.55 5.75
N LEU A 82 4.02 10.43 6.12
CA LEU A 82 3.44 9.08 6.03
C LEU A 82 2.20 8.91 6.92
N LEU A 83 2.26 9.38 8.17
CA LEU A 83 1.13 9.25 9.11
C LEU A 83 -0.09 10.06 8.65
N ASP A 84 0.13 11.23 8.06
CA ASP A 84 -0.95 12.03 7.49
C ASP A 84 -1.59 11.34 6.29
N ALA A 85 -0.81 10.67 5.45
CA ALA A 85 -1.29 9.89 4.32
C ALA A 85 -2.11 8.67 4.78
N ILE A 86 -1.59 7.88 5.72
CA ILE A 86 -2.28 6.70 6.25
C ILE A 86 -3.58 7.11 6.97
N GLY A 87 -3.49 8.04 7.92
CA GLY A 87 -4.64 8.48 8.71
C GLY A 87 -5.72 9.12 7.84
N GLY A 88 -5.32 9.94 6.87
CA GLY A 88 -6.24 10.55 5.90
C GLY A 88 -6.96 9.53 5.03
N ALA A 89 -6.23 8.53 4.51
CA ALA A 89 -6.80 7.47 3.69
C ALA A 89 -7.79 6.58 4.48
N ILE A 90 -7.42 6.16 5.70
CA ILE A 90 -8.32 5.37 6.57
C ILE A 90 -9.58 6.16 6.89
N HIS A 91 -9.43 7.44 7.24
CA HIS A 91 -10.59 8.31 7.55
C HIS A 91 -11.53 8.45 6.35
N HIS A 92 -10.97 8.68 5.15
CA HIS A 92 -11.76 8.82 3.92
C HIS A 92 -12.52 7.53 3.58
N ILE A 93 -11.82 6.40 3.46
CA ILE A 93 -12.43 5.11 3.09
C ILE A 93 -13.43 4.65 4.16
N GLY A 94 -13.09 4.81 5.45
CA GLY A 94 -14.00 4.48 6.55
C GLY A 94 -15.30 5.28 6.51
N ASN A 95 -15.22 6.58 6.20
CA ASN A 95 -16.41 7.41 6.02
C ASN A 95 -17.24 6.96 4.80
N VAL A 96 -16.59 6.64 3.69
CA VAL A 96 -17.30 6.14 2.51
C VAL A 96 -18.05 4.85 2.85
N HIS A 97 -17.39 3.87 3.49
CA HIS A 97 -18.04 2.62 3.88
C HIS A 97 -19.20 2.83 4.87
N LYS A 98 -19.02 3.74 5.82
CA LYS A 98 -20.05 4.07 6.84
C LYS A 98 -21.34 4.60 6.23
N TYR A 99 -21.26 5.38 5.15
CA TYR A 99 -22.40 6.02 4.51
C TYR A 99 -22.84 5.35 3.21
N ALA A 100 -22.08 4.35 2.73
CA ALA A 100 -22.45 3.56 1.56
C ALA A 100 -23.66 2.66 1.87
N ARG A 101 -24.45 2.37 0.84
CA ARG A 101 -25.43 1.29 0.91
C ARG A 101 -24.69 -0.04 1.10
N GLU A 102 -25.34 -1.02 1.74
CA GLU A 102 -24.73 -2.31 2.05
C GLU A 102 -24.13 -3.02 0.81
N GLU A 103 -24.79 -2.90 -0.33
CA GLU A 103 -24.36 -3.42 -1.63
C GLU A 103 -23.14 -2.70 -2.21
N GLY A 104 -22.80 -1.51 -1.70
CA GLY A 104 -21.62 -0.72 -2.08
C GLY A 104 -20.42 -0.92 -1.17
N VAL A 105 -20.57 -1.66 -0.06
CA VAL A 105 -19.48 -1.94 0.88
C VAL A 105 -18.73 -3.19 0.40
N PRO A 106 -17.40 -3.10 0.17
CA PRO A 106 -16.58 -4.23 -0.24
C PRO A 106 -16.55 -5.36 0.80
N ALA A 107 -16.39 -6.59 0.34
CA ALA A 107 -16.15 -7.72 1.24
C ALA A 107 -14.73 -7.72 1.81
N HIS A 108 -13.79 -7.18 1.06
CA HIS A 108 -12.39 -7.10 1.43
C HIS A 108 -11.84 -5.70 1.16
N THR A 109 -11.06 -5.19 2.09
CA THR A 109 -10.35 -3.91 1.96
C THR A 109 -8.89 -4.11 2.31
N LEU A 110 -8.01 -3.75 1.38
CA LEU A 110 -6.56 -3.87 1.51
C LEU A 110 -5.90 -2.53 1.36
N PHE A 111 -5.11 -2.14 2.34
CA PHE A 111 -4.18 -1.02 2.26
C PHE A 111 -2.77 -1.53 1.95
N VAL A 112 -2.14 -0.95 0.94
CA VAL A 112 -0.76 -1.22 0.56
C VAL A 112 0.03 0.06 0.76
N ILE A 113 0.93 0.06 1.73
CA ILE A 113 1.72 1.21 2.13
C ILE A 113 3.17 0.95 1.72
N THR A 114 3.72 1.79 0.87
CA THR A 114 5.12 1.69 0.43
C THR A 114 5.84 2.99 0.73
N THR A 115 6.98 2.90 1.41
CA THR A 115 7.82 4.06 1.77
C THR A 115 9.30 3.72 1.68
N ASP A 116 10.12 4.71 1.36
CA ASP A 116 11.59 4.63 1.34
C ASP A 116 12.18 5.69 2.28
N GLY A 117 11.66 5.77 3.49
CA GLY A 117 12.17 6.72 4.46
C GLY A 117 11.36 6.76 5.74
N MET A 118 11.94 7.42 6.74
CA MET A 118 11.26 7.63 8.01
C MET A 118 10.24 8.75 7.91
N GLU A 119 9.13 8.58 8.64
CA GLU A 119 8.17 9.65 8.92
C GLU A 119 8.90 10.90 9.48
N ASN A 120 8.69 12.06 8.87
CA ASN A 120 9.36 13.29 9.31
C ASN A 120 8.57 14.59 9.07
N ALA A 121 7.36 14.53 8.52
CA ALA A 121 6.63 15.71 8.09
C ALA A 121 5.14 15.76 8.44
N SER A 122 4.57 14.70 9.04
CA SER A 122 3.17 14.66 9.43
C SER A 122 2.83 15.67 10.52
N ARG A 123 1.63 16.26 10.44
CA ARG A 123 1.15 17.31 11.34
C ARG A 123 -0.26 17.06 11.88
N ARG A 124 -1.03 16.17 11.25
CA ARG A 124 -2.44 15.93 11.55
C ARG A 124 -2.66 14.65 12.34
N TYR A 125 -1.83 13.66 12.09
CA TYR A 125 -1.90 12.36 12.73
C TYR A 125 -0.57 12.01 13.38
N ASP A 126 -0.62 11.47 14.58
CA ASP A 126 0.51 10.84 15.24
C ASP A 126 0.44 9.31 15.16
N SER A 127 1.52 8.65 15.53
CA SER A 127 1.64 7.18 15.51
C SER A 127 0.57 6.49 16.36
N ALA A 128 0.27 7.03 17.55
CA ALA A 128 -0.73 6.46 18.46
C ALA A 128 -2.13 6.51 17.85
N ARG A 129 -2.47 7.61 17.18
CA ARG A 129 -3.76 7.78 16.50
C ARG A 129 -3.89 6.86 15.30
N VAL A 130 -2.86 6.78 14.45
CA VAL A 130 -2.84 5.88 13.29
C VAL A 130 -2.97 4.43 13.75
N LYS A 131 -2.25 4.03 14.81
CA LYS A 131 -2.37 2.69 15.41
C LYS A 131 -3.80 2.37 15.82
N GLN A 132 -4.43 3.26 16.57
CA GLN A 132 -5.84 3.07 17.00
C GLN A 132 -6.77 2.90 15.80
N MET A 133 -6.58 3.68 14.73
CA MET A 133 -7.39 3.57 13.52
C MET A 133 -7.18 2.23 12.83
N ILE A 134 -5.94 1.81 12.62
CA ILE A 134 -5.61 0.51 11.99
C ILE A 134 -6.18 -0.65 12.82
N GLU A 135 -5.95 -0.67 14.13
CA GLU A 135 -6.48 -1.72 15.00
C GLU A 135 -8.01 -1.78 15.00
N HIS A 136 -8.67 -0.62 14.96
CA HIS A 136 -10.12 -0.54 14.86
C HIS A 136 -10.64 -1.16 13.54
N GLU A 137 -10.08 -0.74 12.42
CA GLU A 137 -10.52 -1.22 11.11
C GLU A 137 -10.23 -2.72 10.91
N LYS A 138 -9.09 -3.20 11.40
CA LYS A 138 -8.75 -4.63 11.42
C LYS A 138 -9.74 -5.45 12.25
N SER A 139 -9.97 -5.04 13.50
CA SER A 139 -10.78 -5.83 14.44
C SER A 139 -12.27 -5.80 14.12
N LYS A 140 -12.79 -4.68 13.64
CA LYS A 140 -14.22 -4.48 13.42
C LYS A 140 -14.67 -4.83 12.00
N TYR A 141 -13.83 -4.57 11.01
CA TYR A 141 -14.20 -4.68 9.59
C TYR A 141 -13.31 -5.64 8.80
N GLY A 142 -12.31 -6.25 9.43
CA GLY A 142 -11.42 -7.20 8.78
C GLY A 142 -10.54 -6.57 7.69
N TRP A 143 -10.21 -5.28 7.81
CA TRP A 143 -9.30 -4.64 6.87
C TRP A 143 -7.89 -5.20 7.00
N GLU A 144 -7.22 -5.33 5.89
CA GLU A 144 -5.83 -5.79 5.82
C GLU A 144 -4.90 -4.61 5.47
N PHE A 145 -3.69 -4.64 6.05
CA PHE A 145 -2.68 -3.61 5.82
C PHE A 145 -1.35 -4.28 5.51
N LEU A 146 -0.75 -3.96 4.37
CA LEU A 146 0.60 -4.36 4.01
C LEU A 146 1.52 -3.13 4.12
N PHE A 147 2.68 -3.32 4.73
CA PHE A 147 3.69 -2.28 4.90
C PHE A 147 5.02 -2.72 4.30
N LEU A 148 5.47 -2.01 3.27
CA LEU A 148 6.72 -2.25 2.58
C LEU A 148 7.63 -1.04 2.81
N GLY A 149 8.72 -1.24 3.53
CA GLY A 149 9.65 -0.18 3.90
C GLY A 149 11.07 -0.46 3.41
N ALA A 150 11.72 0.56 2.87
CA ALA A 150 13.14 0.56 2.59
C ALA A 150 13.86 1.62 3.44
N ASN A 151 15.16 1.44 3.65
CA ASN A 151 16.01 2.36 4.43
C ASN A 151 15.53 2.63 5.87
N ILE A 152 14.63 1.80 6.37
CA ILE A 152 14.08 1.82 7.74
C ILE A 152 13.97 0.39 8.26
N ASP A 153 13.73 0.20 9.54
CA ASP A 153 13.22 -1.07 10.05
C ASP A 153 11.69 -1.11 9.81
N ALA A 154 11.30 -1.68 8.67
CA ALA A 154 9.90 -1.73 8.26
C ALA A 154 9.04 -2.55 9.23
N VAL A 155 9.58 -3.63 9.80
CA VAL A 155 8.85 -4.51 10.72
C VAL A 155 8.59 -3.77 12.04
N GLU A 156 9.60 -3.15 12.61
CA GLU A 156 9.44 -2.39 13.86
C GLU A 156 8.55 -1.15 13.65
N THR A 157 8.73 -0.45 12.53
CA THR A 157 7.89 0.71 12.17
C THR A 157 6.41 0.30 12.02
N ALA A 158 6.14 -0.77 11.28
CA ALA A 158 4.79 -1.29 11.08
C ALA A 158 4.12 -1.68 12.41
N LYS A 159 4.86 -2.31 13.31
CA LYS A 159 4.39 -2.67 14.65
C LYS A 159 3.98 -1.45 15.47
N HIS A 160 4.72 -0.34 15.37
CA HIS A 160 4.33 0.92 16.01
C HIS A 160 3.01 1.47 15.46
N TYR A 161 2.65 1.13 14.23
CA TYR A 161 1.39 1.52 13.59
C TYR A 161 0.27 0.45 13.75
N GLY A 162 0.51 -0.64 14.51
CA GLY A 162 -0.49 -1.69 14.72
C GLY A 162 -0.61 -2.70 13.57
N ILE A 163 0.37 -2.72 12.67
CA ILE A 163 0.50 -3.71 11.60
C ILE A 163 1.41 -4.83 12.07
N SER A 164 0.98 -6.08 11.95
CA SER A 164 1.72 -7.25 12.41
C SER A 164 2.91 -7.58 11.50
N GLU A 165 3.91 -8.26 12.05
CA GLU A 165 5.14 -8.63 11.36
C GLU A 165 4.89 -9.41 10.06
N ASP A 166 3.90 -10.31 10.04
CA ASP A 166 3.52 -11.07 8.86
C ASP A 166 2.93 -10.23 7.72
N ARG A 167 2.66 -8.95 7.98
CA ARG A 167 2.15 -7.94 7.04
C ARG A 167 3.17 -6.84 6.72
N ALA A 168 4.38 -6.95 7.24
CA ALA A 168 5.45 -5.98 7.01
C ALA A 168 6.68 -6.63 6.40
N VAL A 169 7.41 -5.92 5.56
CA VAL A 169 8.63 -6.40 4.91
C VAL A 169 9.61 -5.28 4.63
N ASN A 170 10.90 -5.57 4.86
CA ASN A 170 12.01 -4.74 4.41
C ASN A 170 12.35 -5.09 2.96
N TYR A 171 12.64 -4.09 2.13
CA TYR A 171 13.12 -4.29 0.76
C TYR A 171 14.31 -3.39 0.44
N HIS A 172 15.06 -3.71 -0.61
CA HIS A 172 16.12 -2.83 -1.12
C HIS A 172 15.51 -1.76 -2.03
N SER A 173 15.86 -0.50 -1.77
CA SER A 173 15.43 0.66 -2.56
C SER A 173 16.21 0.73 -3.87
N ASP A 174 15.86 -0.16 -4.79
CA ASP A 174 16.41 -0.25 -6.14
C ASP A 174 15.39 -0.88 -7.11
N SER A 175 15.72 -0.93 -8.39
CA SER A 175 14.85 -1.45 -9.44
C SER A 175 14.41 -2.91 -9.19
N VAL A 176 15.29 -3.75 -8.63
CA VAL A 176 14.97 -5.16 -8.35
C VAL A 176 13.99 -5.26 -7.19
N GLY A 177 14.27 -4.59 -6.07
CA GLY A 177 13.41 -4.57 -4.90
C GLY A 177 12.04 -3.98 -5.21
N THR A 178 12.00 -2.86 -5.95
CA THR A 178 10.74 -2.22 -6.36
C THR A 178 9.90 -3.17 -7.22
N ARG A 179 10.49 -3.86 -8.20
CA ARG A 179 9.78 -4.85 -9.02
C ARG A 179 9.23 -6.00 -8.19
N LEU A 180 10.05 -6.58 -7.31
CA LEU A 180 9.63 -7.67 -6.42
C LEU A 180 8.46 -7.27 -5.52
N ASN A 181 8.45 -6.02 -5.02
CA ASN A 181 7.35 -5.48 -4.24
C ASN A 181 6.03 -5.54 -5.02
N TYR A 182 6.00 -5.00 -6.25
CA TYR A 182 4.78 -5.00 -7.05
C TYR A 182 4.33 -6.40 -7.46
N GLU A 183 5.27 -7.32 -7.72
CA GLU A 183 4.95 -8.73 -8.01
C GLU A 183 4.33 -9.43 -6.79
N ALA A 184 4.91 -9.28 -5.61
CA ALA A 184 4.42 -9.88 -4.36
C ALA A 184 3.06 -9.29 -3.95
N VAL A 185 2.92 -7.98 -4.00
CA VAL A 185 1.63 -7.28 -3.73
C VAL A 185 0.57 -7.73 -4.73
N SER A 186 0.91 -7.88 -6.01
CA SER A 186 -0.03 -8.38 -7.02
C SER A 186 -0.54 -9.80 -6.69
N CYS A 187 0.32 -10.68 -6.19
CA CYS A 187 -0.07 -12.02 -5.75
C CYS A 187 -0.98 -11.96 -4.51
N ALA A 188 -0.65 -11.13 -3.51
CA ALA A 188 -1.47 -10.91 -2.32
C ALA A 188 -2.87 -10.40 -2.67
N ILE A 189 -2.97 -9.41 -3.56
CA ILE A 189 -4.24 -8.88 -4.07
C ILE A 189 -5.04 -9.99 -4.77
N THR A 190 -4.40 -10.79 -5.63
CA THR A 190 -5.07 -11.88 -6.34
C THR A 190 -5.66 -12.92 -5.37
N SER A 191 -4.92 -13.31 -4.33
CA SER A 191 -5.39 -14.21 -3.29
C SER A 191 -6.61 -13.65 -2.55
N MET A 192 -6.54 -12.38 -2.14
CA MET A 192 -7.66 -11.72 -1.45
C MET A 192 -8.90 -11.63 -2.35
N ARG A 193 -8.75 -11.28 -3.63
CA ARG A 193 -9.85 -11.19 -4.59
C ARG A 193 -10.51 -12.54 -4.87
N SER A 194 -9.78 -13.63 -4.71
CA SER A 194 -10.33 -14.99 -4.79
C SER A 194 -11.01 -15.46 -3.50
N GLY A 195 -11.02 -14.63 -2.45
CA GLY A 195 -11.58 -14.97 -1.14
C GLY A 195 -10.68 -15.88 -0.30
N ALA A 196 -9.43 -16.08 -0.71
CA ALA A 196 -8.46 -16.80 0.07
C ALA A 196 -7.89 -15.93 1.20
N PRO A 197 -7.61 -16.48 2.39
CA PRO A 197 -6.93 -15.75 3.44
C PRO A 197 -5.52 -15.35 2.95
N MET A 198 -5.07 -14.18 3.38
CA MET A 198 -3.72 -13.72 3.05
C MET A 198 -2.70 -14.54 3.82
N SER A 199 -1.89 -15.32 3.10
CA SER A 199 -0.75 -16.06 3.68
C SER A 199 0.32 -15.11 4.19
N ALA A 200 1.07 -15.50 5.22
CA ALA A 200 2.30 -14.81 5.64
C ALA A 200 3.41 -14.89 4.56
N ASP A 201 3.34 -15.89 3.69
CA ASP A 201 4.34 -16.13 2.64
C ASP A 201 4.26 -15.13 1.46
N TRP A 202 3.28 -14.22 1.46
CA TRP A 202 3.16 -13.20 0.41
C TRP A 202 4.46 -12.43 0.18
N LYS A 203 5.24 -12.23 1.24
CA LYS A 203 6.49 -11.46 1.26
C LYS A 203 7.75 -12.29 1.05
N ALA A 204 7.65 -13.62 0.98
CA ALA A 204 8.82 -14.51 0.90
C ALA A 204 9.82 -14.17 -0.21
N PRO A 205 9.42 -13.79 -1.44
CA PRO A 205 10.37 -13.39 -2.48
C PRO A 205 11.16 -12.12 -2.12
N ILE A 206 10.49 -11.15 -1.47
CA ILE A 206 11.11 -9.89 -1.05
C ILE A 206 12.12 -10.15 0.08
N GLU A 207 11.74 -10.96 1.07
CA GLU A 207 12.62 -11.33 2.19
C GLU A 207 13.84 -12.12 1.72
N ALA A 208 13.67 -13.03 0.76
CA ALA A 208 14.77 -13.80 0.19
C ALA A 208 15.79 -12.89 -0.49
N ASP A 209 15.33 -11.97 -1.35
CA ASP A 209 16.16 -10.97 -2.00
C ASP A 209 16.88 -10.06 -0.99
N TYR A 210 16.13 -9.56 0.00
CA TYR A 210 16.69 -8.68 1.03
C TYR A 210 17.81 -9.36 1.84
N LYS A 211 17.61 -10.61 2.26
CA LYS A 211 18.58 -11.39 3.02
C LYS A 211 19.83 -11.71 2.20
N THR A 212 19.65 -12.14 0.94
CA THR A 212 20.78 -12.51 0.06
C THR A 212 21.68 -11.32 -0.19
N ARG A 213 21.11 -10.17 -0.56
CA ARG A 213 21.89 -8.98 -0.91
C ARG A 213 22.43 -8.21 0.32
N LYS A 214 21.85 -8.42 1.51
CA LYS A 214 22.42 -7.89 2.76
C LYS A 214 23.69 -8.62 3.16
N GLY A 215 23.76 -9.94 2.97
CA GLY A 215 24.95 -10.76 3.26
C GLY A 215 26.10 -10.57 2.26
N GLU A 216 25.87 -9.94 1.09
CA GLU A 216 26.92 -9.60 0.13
C GLU A 216 27.63 -8.27 0.43
N LYS A 217 27.12 -7.49 1.38
CA LYS A 217 27.67 -6.17 1.78
C LYS A 217 28.49 -6.20 3.08
N ASP A 218 28.51 -7.34 3.78
CA ASP A 218 29.32 -7.60 4.97
C ASP A 218 30.59 -8.42 4.60
#